data_a07bfc2719bae906d9dd08d14feb2766
#
_entry.id   a07bfc2719bae906d9dd08d14feb2766
#
_cell.length_a   1.000
_cell.length_b   1.000
_cell.length_c   1.000
_cell.angle_alpha   90.00
_cell.angle_beta   90.00
_cell.angle_gamma   90.00
#
_symmetry.space_group_name_H-M   'P 1'
#
loop_
_entity.id
_entity.type
_entity.pdbx_description
1 polymer ?
#
loop_
_entity_poly.entity_id
_entity_poly.type
_entity_poly.pdbx_seq_one_letter_code
_entity_poly.pdbx_strand_id
1 'polypeptide(L)'
;MPSNRRSIPEIVQFESFLKKATSDPTGFAGFFNSGEIVVTRVPARLDIMGGIADYSGSNVCEGVLGRGMVIALQPRTDRTLRIRTMQAHRRSLPVETRIPLDYFEMGEGFVSYDYIRALCQANPISSWAAYIGGSIFTLLKEESIHLPFGFSLLLLSGVPMNVGIGSSASTEIATLHCLQSYLQLNLPESRLAQLGQLAENLAVGAPCGIMDQITVTSGRQGKLTHILCRPGSIMGEVDIPQGTAFVGINSMVKHSVAGAEYGDVRIGAFMGKRIINQMREETGKQPIEHLTELTADSFESDYRETLPET
;
A
#
# COMPACT_ATOMS: atom_id res chain seq x y z
N MET A 1 -16.59 -11.75 -19.20
CA MET A 1 -16.60 -10.79 -20.33
C MET A 1 -15.25 -10.12 -20.34
N PRO A 2 -14.56 -9.96 -21.48
CA PRO A 2 -13.32 -9.19 -21.49
C PRO A 2 -13.63 -7.74 -21.13
N SER A 3 -13.12 -7.30 -20.00
CA SER A 3 -13.23 -5.92 -19.55
C SER A 3 -12.69 -5.02 -20.68
N ASN A 4 -13.46 -4.00 -21.04
CA ASN A 4 -13.10 -3.04 -22.10
C ASN A 4 -11.91 -2.18 -21.60
N ARG A 5 -10.70 -2.75 -21.58
CA ARG A 5 -9.45 -2.12 -21.10
C ARG A 5 -9.17 -0.78 -21.79
N ARG A 6 -9.72 -0.59 -23.00
CA ARG A 6 -9.56 0.66 -23.80
C ARG A 6 -10.32 1.88 -23.26
N SER A 7 -11.21 1.69 -22.27
CA SER A 7 -12.00 2.80 -21.70
C SER A 7 -11.49 3.31 -20.34
N ILE A 8 -10.44 2.72 -19.77
CA ILE A 8 -9.90 3.15 -18.48
C ILE A 8 -8.95 4.35 -18.70
N PRO A 9 -9.25 5.53 -18.14
CA PRO A 9 -8.54 6.77 -18.46
C PRO A 9 -7.02 6.69 -18.23
N GLU A 10 -6.60 6.07 -17.14
CA GLU A 10 -5.18 5.94 -16.81
C GLU A 10 -4.43 5.04 -17.82
N ILE A 11 -5.06 3.98 -18.30
CA ILE A 11 -4.47 3.10 -19.31
C ILE A 11 -4.37 3.81 -20.65
N VAL A 12 -5.43 4.48 -21.08
CA VAL A 12 -5.45 5.28 -22.33
C VAL A 12 -4.37 6.36 -22.32
N GLN A 13 -4.24 7.07 -21.19
CA GLN A 13 -3.21 8.09 -21.01
C GLN A 13 -1.81 7.47 -21.08
N PHE A 14 -1.60 6.34 -20.43
CA PHE A 14 -0.33 5.63 -20.40
C PHE A 14 0.07 5.09 -21.77
N GLU A 15 -0.87 4.46 -22.51
CA GLU A 15 -0.64 3.99 -23.88
C GLU A 15 -0.31 5.14 -24.84
N SER A 16 -1.02 6.27 -24.72
CA SER A 16 -0.75 7.46 -25.49
C SER A 16 0.67 8.00 -25.22
N PHE A 17 1.08 7.97 -23.96
CA PHE A 17 2.43 8.33 -23.54
C PHE A 17 3.48 7.39 -24.16
N LEU A 18 3.34 6.08 -24.04
CA LEU A 18 4.28 5.11 -24.60
C LEU A 18 4.44 5.27 -26.11
N LYS A 19 3.36 5.55 -26.84
CA LYS A 19 3.38 5.81 -28.30
C LYS A 19 4.15 7.08 -28.67
N LYS A 20 4.14 8.09 -27.79
CA LYS A 20 4.82 9.38 -27.99
C LYS A 20 6.22 9.44 -27.38
N ALA A 21 6.62 8.46 -26.59
CA ALA A 21 7.84 8.50 -25.78
C ALA A 21 9.14 8.64 -26.59
N THR A 22 9.13 8.27 -27.87
CA THR A 22 10.27 8.44 -28.78
C THR A 22 10.45 9.89 -29.24
N SER A 23 9.45 10.75 -29.13
CA SER A 23 9.45 12.13 -29.62
C SER A 23 9.04 13.17 -28.58
N ASP A 24 8.87 12.75 -27.31
CA ASP A 24 8.34 13.61 -26.25
C ASP A 24 9.40 14.61 -25.72
N PRO A 25 9.16 15.94 -25.84
CA PRO A 25 10.03 16.96 -25.29
C PRO A 25 10.03 17.03 -23.75
N THR A 26 9.15 16.30 -23.05
CA THR A 26 9.06 16.27 -21.57
C THR A 26 10.20 15.49 -20.91
N GLY A 27 11.17 14.98 -21.65
CA GLY A 27 12.34 14.27 -21.12
C GLY A 27 12.08 12.81 -20.75
N PHE A 28 10.98 12.22 -21.22
CA PHE A 28 10.74 10.78 -21.08
C PHE A 28 11.36 9.94 -22.21
N ALA A 29 11.84 10.59 -23.28
CA ALA A 29 12.58 9.91 -24.33
C ALA A 29 13.77 9.14 -23.73
N GLY A 30 13.89 7.86 -24.07
CA GLY A 30 14.96 6.99 -23.55
C GLY A 30 14.80 6.55 -22.08
N PHE A 31 13.61 6.73 -21.49
CA PHE A 31 13.34 6.16 -20.16
C PHE A 31 13.19 4.64 -20.23
N PHE A 32 12.46 4.15 -21.24
CA PHE A 32 12.41 2.75 -21.62
C PHE A 32 13.16 2.51 -22.94
N ASN A 33 13.70 1.31 -23.10
CA ASN A 33 14.25 0.83 -24.37
C ASN A 33 13.19 0.08 -25.19
N SER A 34 13.57 -0.51 -26.34
CA SER A 34 12.67 -1.27 -27.21
C SER A 34 12.27 -2.65 -26.68
N GLY A 35 12.70 -3.03 -25.47
CA GLY A 35 12.37 -4.31 -24.84
C GLY A 35 10.95 -4.37 -24.31
N GLU A 36 10.59 -5.52 -23.77
CA GLU A 36 9.30 -5.75 -23.14
C GLU A 36 9.11 -4.87 -21.89
N ILE A 37 7.89 -4.37 -21.72
CA ILE A 37 7.47 -3.57 -20.57
C ILE A 37 6.30 -4.28 -19.90
N VAL A 38 6.42 -4.59 -18.62
CA VAL A 38 5.31 -5.09 -17.81
C VAL A 38 4.53 -3.89 -17.29
N VAL A 39 3.22 -3.89 -17.48
CA VAL A 39 2.32 -2.82 -17.01
C VAL A 39 1.24 -3.41 -16.14
N THR A 40 1.08 -2.85 -14.97
CA THR A 40 -0.02 -3.21 -14.05
C THR A 40 -0.85 -1.99 -13.68
N ARG A 41 -2.11 -2.23 -13.39
CA ARG A 41 -3.04 -1.23 -12.84
C ARG A 41 -3.72 -1.80 -11.61
N VAL A 42 -3.66 -1.07 -10.51
CA VAL A 42 -4.33 -1.40 -9.27
C VAL A 42 -5.31 -0.28 -8.92
N PRO A 43 -6.57 -0.59 -8.56
CA PRO A 43 -7.55 0.41 -8.21
C PRO A 43 -7.20 1.12 -6.90
N ALA A 44 -7.74 2.31 -6.69
CA ALA A 44 -7.88 2.89 -5.37
C ALA A 44 -9.07 2.26 -4.63
N ARG A 45 -9.22 2.54 -3.34
CA ARG A 45 -10.32 2.05 -2.52
C ARG A 45 -11.03 3.18 -1.78
N LEU A 46 -12.27 2.93 -1.43
CA LEU A 46 -13.06 3.75 -0.52
C LEU A 46 -13.41 2.92 0.70
N ASP A 47 -13.07 3.42 1.87
CA ASP A 47 -13.49 2.86 3.14
C ASP A 47 -14.96 3.24 3.38
N ILE A 48 -15.82 2.23 3.48
CA ILE A 48 -17.26 2.40 3.72
C ILE A 48 -17.57 2.25 5.20
N MET A 49 -16.91 1.28 5.85
CA MET A 49 -17.06 1.00 7.27
C MET A 49 -15.80 0.32 7.81
N GLY A 50 -14.98 1.07 8.46
CA GLY A 50 -13.70 0.58 8.99
C GLY A 50 -12.97 1.66 9.78
N GLY A 51 -12.77 2.80 9.16
CA GLY A 51 -12.03 3.90 9.76
C GLY A 51 -10.60 3.47 10.10
N ILE A 52 -10.23 3.60 11.35
CA ILE A 52 -8.90 3.23 11.88
C ILE A 52 -8.94 1.95 12.73
N ALA A 53 -9.99 1.15 12.62
CA ALA A 53 -10.19 -0.02 13.48
C ALA A 53 -9.52 -1.30 12.93
N ASP A 54 -9.01 -1.28 11.71
CA ASP A 54 -8.40 -2.43 11.06
C ASP A 54 -7.19 -2.99 11.84
N TYR A 55 -6.30 -2.14 12.34
CA TYR A 55 -5.16 -2.58 13.16
C TYR A 55 -5.56 -3.18 14.52
N SER A 56 -6.79 -2.96 14.94
CA SER A 56 -7.37 -3.58 16.15
C SER A 56 -7.99 -4.96 15.87
N GLY A 57 -7.96 -5.43 14.62
CA GLY A 57 -8.51 -6.72 14.21
C GLY A 57 -10.01 -6.70 13.93
N SER A 58 -10.57 -5.53 13.58
CA SER A 58 -11.99 -5.35 13.31
C SER A 58 -12.48 -6.02 12.03
N ASN A 59 -13.81 -6.16 11.95
CA ASN A 59 -14.51 -6.31 10.70
C ASN A 59 -14.61 -4.95 10.00
N VAL A 60 -14.25 -4.90 8.73
CA VAL A 60 -14.32 -3.70 7.91
C VAL A 60 -15.00 -3.99 6.57
N CYS A 61 -15.46 -2.95 5.89
CA CYS A 61 -16.10 -3.08 4.60
C CYS A 61 -15.62 -1.97 3.67
N GLU A 62 -14.98 -2.34 2.57
CA GLU A 62 -14.37 -1.43 1.62
C GLU A 62 -14.79 -1.73 0.18
N GLY A 63 -14.73 -0.72 -0.69
CA GLY A 63 -15.02 -0.86 -2.11
C GLY A 63 -13.90 -0.30 -3.00
N VAL A 64 -13.65 -0.96 -4.14
CA VAL A 64 -12.69 -0.43 -5.13
C VAL A 64 -13.28 0.71 -5.92
N LEU A 65 -12.43 1.67 -6.28
CA LEU A 65 -12.78 2.84 -7.09
C LEU A 65 -12.42 2.64 -8.56
N GLY A 66 -13.12 3.36 -9.44
CA GLY A 66 -12.81 3.41 -10.87
C GLY A 66 -11.45 4.05 -11.19
N ARG A 67 -10.86 4.80 -10.26
CA ARG A 67 -9.51 5.38 -10.37
C ARG A 67 -8.46 4.39 -9.90
N GLY A 68 -7.26 4.44 -10.47
CA GLY A 68 -6.20 3.50 -10.13
C GLY A 68 -4.80 4.05 -10.34
N MET A 69 -3.85 3.29 -9.84
CA MET A 69 -2.42 3.49 -10.02
C MET A 69 -1.94 2.60 -11.16
N VAL A 70 -1.16 3.14 -12.07
CA VAL A 70 -0.50 2.38 -13.14
C VAL A 70 1.00 2.42 -12.91
N ILE A 71 1.64 1.27 -12.91
CA ILE A 71 3.10 1.14 -12.90
C ILE A 71 3.52 0.36 -14.12
N ALA A 72 4.55 0.87 -14.81
CA ALA A 72 5.26 0.15 -15.84
C ALA A 72 6.69 -0.14 -15.37
N LEU A 73 7.14 -1.35 -15.62
CA LEU A 73 8.44 -1.87 -15.23
C LEU A 73 9.17 -2.43 -16.44
N GLN A 74 10.45 -2.11 -16.56
CA GLN A 74 11.37 -2.70 -17.54
C GLN A 74 12.72 -2.99 -16.88
N PRO A 75 13.35 -4.16 -17.15
CA PRO A 75 14.68 -4.47 -16.62
C PRO A 75 15.75 -3.56 -17.18
N ARG A 76 16.81 -3.37 -16.42
CA ARG A 76 18.01 -2.61 -16.76
C ARG A 76 19.20 -3.55 -16.85
N THR A 77 20.31 -3.03 -17.38
CA THR A 77 21.59 -3.75 -17.41
C THR A 77 22.46 -3.46 -16.19
N ASP A 78 22.15 -2.40 -15.43
CA ASP A 78 22.80 -2.04 -14.17
C ASP A 78 21.96 -2.46 -12.95
N ARG A 79 22.55 -2.39 -11.76
CA ARG A 79 21.89 -2.72 -10.49
C ARG A 79 21.22 -1.51 -9.85
N THR A 80 20.42 -0.76 -10.62
CA THR A 80 19.77 0.47 -10.15
C THR A 80 18.26 0.43 -10.37
N LEU A 81 17.48 0.78 -9.36
CA LEU A 81 16.08 1.15 -9.52
C LEU A 81 16.00 2.61 -9.95
N ARG A 82 15.53 2.84 -11.17
CA ARG A 82 15.25 4.17 -11.70
C ARG A 82 13.75 4.40 -11.66
N ILE A 83 13.29 5.16 -10.70
CA ILE A 83 11.87 5.35 -10.41
C ILE A 83 11.46 6.76 -10.84
N ARG A 84 10.42 6.88 -11.66
CA ARG A 84 9.93 8.15 -12.18
C ARG A 84 8.42 8.25 -12.10
N THR A 85 7.91 9.46 -11.80
CA THR A 85 6.47 9.74 -11.80
C THR A 85 6.11 10.76 -12.85
N MET A 86 4.96 10.55 -13.52
CA MET A 86 4.41 11.48 -14.50
C MET A 86 3.75 12.72 -13.89
N GLN A 87 3.57 12.76 -12.56
CA GLN A 87 2.76 13.81 -11.90
C GLN A 87 3.57 14.82 -11.07
N ALA A 88 4.85 14.62 -10.90
CA ALA A 88 5.67 15.48 -10.06
C ALA A 88 5.77 16.93 -10.56
N HIS A 89 5.59 17.18 -11.85
CA HIS A 89 5.57 18.53 -12.42
C HIS A 89 4.53 19.47 -11.79
N ARG A 90 3.45 18.92 -11.23
CA ARG A 90 2.38 19.71 -10.60
C ARG A 90 2.69 20.15 -9.16
N ARG A 91 3.78 19.66 -8.55
CA ARG A 91 4.05 19.85 -7.12
C ARG A 91 5.48 20.28 -6.77
N SER A 92 6.30 20.65 -7.76
CA SER A 92 7.73 20.97 -7.56
C SER A 92 8.52 19.83 -6.87
N LEU A 93 8.06 18.59 -6.98
CA LEU A 93 8.75 17.42 -6.45
C LEU A 93 9.70 16.85 -7.50
N PRO A 94 10.80 16.19 -7.11
CA PRO A 94 11.65 15.46 -8.04
C PRO A 94 10.83 14.44 -8.81
N VAL A 95 10.95 14.50 -10.13
CA VAL A 95 10.24 13.57 -11.03
C VAL A 95 10.88 12.20 -11.09
N GLU A 96 12.14 12.07 -10.69
CA GLU A 96 12.94 10.85 -10.77
C GLU A 96 13.79 10.66 -9.52
N THR A 97 13.88 9.42 -9.07
CA THR A 97 14.83 8.99 -8.04
C THR A 97 15.55 7.73 -8.49
N ARG A 98 16.74 7.49 -7.94
CA ARG A 98 17.54 6.30 -8.22
C ARG A 98 17.96 5.65 -6.90
N ILE A 99 17.80 4.35 -6.81
CA ILE A 99 18.15 3.55 -5.64
C ILE A 99 19.03 2.39 -6.14
N PRO A 100 20.32 2.36 -5.79
CA PRO A 100 21.16 1.19 -6.05
C PRO A 100 20.62 -0.04 -5.29
N LEU A 101 20.51 -1.19 -5.94
CA LEU A 101 20.10 -2.45 -5.27
C LEU A 101 21.11 -2.86 -4.19
N ASP A 102 22.37 -2.43 -4.32
CA ASP A 102 23.39 -2.70 -3.32
C ASP A 102 23.07 -2.10 -1.94
N TYR A 103 22.15 -1.12 -1.87
CA TYR A 103 21.63 -0.62 -0.59
C TYR A 103 20.67 -1.61 0.11
N PHE A 104 20.18 -2.60 -0.61
CA PHE A 104 19.28 -3.61 -0.07
C PHE A 104 20.02 -4.83 0.49
N GLU A 105 21.30 -4.98 0.14
CA GLU A 105 22.07 -6.19 0.44
C GLU A 105 23.21 -5.91 1.43
N MET A 106 23.54 -6.89 2.26
CA MET A 106 24.67 -6.87 3.18
C MET A 106 25.28 -8.28 3.25
N GLY A 107 26.48 -8.43 2.69
CA GLY A 107 27.09 -9.75 2.54
C GLY A 107 26.25 -10.64 1.62
N GLU A 108 25.88 -11.82 2.09
CA GLU A 108 25.04 -12.77 1.35
C GLU A 108 23.53 -12.59 1.65
N GLY A 109 23.15 -11.58 2.45
CA GLY A 109 21.78 -11.37 2.87
C GLY A 109 21.26 -9.96 2.62
N PHE A 110 20.13 -9.64 3.23
CA PHE A 110 19.48 -8.34 3.12
C PHE A 110 19.73 -7.49 4.37
N VAL A 111 19.78 -6.17 4.17
CA VAL A 111 19.85 -5.21 5.28
C VAL A 111 18.58 -5.26 6.16
N SER A 112 18.61 -4.60 7.32
CA SER A 112 17.44 -4.49 8.19
C SER A 112 16.38 -3.54 7.64
N TYR A 113 15.13 -3.72 8.05
CA TYR A 113 14.06 -2.76 7.75
C TYR A 113 14.34 -1.36 8.33
N ASP A 114 14.98 -1.29 9.51
CA ASP A 114 15.35 -0.01 10.12
C ASP A 114 16.33 0.78 9.26
N TYR A 115 17.29 0.09 8.63
CA TYR A 115 18.21 0.71 7.68
C TYR A 115 17.47 1.27 6.45
N ILE A 116 16.56 0.48 5.86
CA ILE A 116 15.76 0.94 4.72
C ILE A 116 14.85 2.10 5.09
N ARG A 117 14.23 2.05 6.26
CA ARG A 117 13.40 3.15 6.78
C ARG A 117 14.21 4.43 6.92
N ALA A 118 15.38 4.36 7.52
CA ALA A 118 16.28 5.51 7.64
C ALA A 118 16.67 6.07 6.27
N LEU A 119 16.97 5.21 5.30
CA LEU A 119 17.27 5.61 3.92
C LEU A 119 16.09 6.33 3.25
N CYS A 120 14.87 5.83 3.41
CA CYS A 120 13.66 6.45 2.89
C CYS A 120 13.37 7.81 3.54
N GLN A 121 13.60 7.93 4.83
CA GLN A 121 13.36 9.16 5.61
C GLN A 121 14.42 10.24 5.38
N ALA A 122 15.65 9.87 5.03
CA ALA A 122 16.74 10.80 4.77
C ALA A 122 16.47 11.72 3.57
N ASN A 123 15.56 11.36 2.67
CA ASN A 123 15.18 12.16 1.54
C ASN A 123 13.65 12.38 1.43
N PRO A 124 13.09 13.30 2.22
CA PRO A 124 11.63 13.55 2.24
C PRO A 124 11.07 14.01 0.88
N ILE A 125 11.89 14.59 0.01
CA ILE A 125 11.47 15.09 -1.31
C ILE A 125 11.07 13.95 -2.24
N SER A 126 11.70 12.79 -2.11
CA SER A 126 11.37 11.58 -2.86
C SER A 126 10.61 10.53 -2.05
N SER A 127 9.98 10.94 -0.94
CA SER A 127 9.21 10.03 -0.06
C SER A 127 8.14 9.20 -0.79
N TRP A 128 7.57 9.72 -1.89
CA TRP A 128 6.65 8.98 -2.74
C TRP A 128 7.28 7.72 -3.36
N ALA A 129 8.59 7.74 -3.65
CA ALA A 129 9.33 6.62 -4.21
C ALA A 129 9.64 5.54 -3.16
N ALA A 130 9.54 5.87 -1.87
CA ALA A 130 9.73 4.94 -0.78
C ALA A 130 8.71 3.79 -0.81
N TYR A 131 7.47 4.06 -1.22
CA TYR A 131 6.45 3.03 -1.39
C TYR A 131 6.82 2.01 -2.47
N ILE A 132 7.44 2.47 -3.57
CA ILE A 132 7.92 1.60 -4.65
C ILE A 132 9.19 0.85 -4.22
N GLY A 133 10.21 1.59 -3.77
CA GLY A 133 11.49 1.01 -3.33
C GLY A 133 11.32 0.07 -2.15
N GLY A 134 10.49 0.44 -1.17
CA GLY A 134 10.15 -0.38 0.00
C GLY A 134 9.43 -1.66 -0.38
N SER A 135 8.47 -1.62 -1.32
CA SER A 135 7.79 -2.83 -1.81
C SER A 135 8.75 -3.78 -2.53
N ILE A 136 9.66 -3.24 -3.35
CA ILE A 136 10.68 -4.04 -4.02
C ILE A 136 11.59 -4.70 -2.98
N PHE A 137 12.14 -3.91 -2.05
CA PHE A 137 12.97 -4.43 -0.97
C PHE A 137 12.27 -5.52 -0.17
N THR A 138 11.02 -5.28 0.23
CA THR A 138 10.23 -6.22 1.03
C THR A 138 10.02 -7.53 0.27
N LEU A 139 9.62 -7.47 -1.00
CA LEU A 139 9.47 -8.69 -1.81
C LEU A 139 10.79 -9.46 -1.89
N LEU A 140 11.90 -8.79 -2.21
CA LEU A 140 13.20 -9.44 -2.36
C LEU A 140 13.66 -10.10 -1.06
N LYS A 141 13.51 -9.39 0.05
CA LYS A 141 13.90 -9.88 1.38
C LYS A 141 13.04 -11.04 1.86
N GLU A 142 11.73 -10.89 1.81
CA GLU A 142 10.79 -11.88 2.36
C GLU A 142 10.71 -13.16 1.53
N GLU A 143 10.93 -13.05 0.21
CA GLU A 143 10.96 -14.19 -0.70
C GLU A 143 12.40 -14.67 -1.02
N SER A 144 13.41 -14.07 -0.37
CA SER A 144 14.84 -14.40 -0.54
C SER A 144 15.31 -14.36 -2.01
N ILE A 145 14.90 -13.32 -2.74
CA ILE A 145 15.21 -13.15 -4.15
C ILE A 145 16.37 -12.17 -4.33
N HIS A 146 17.47 -12.62 -4.93
CA HIS A 146 18.60 -11.76 -5.32
C HIS A 146 18.53 -11.44 -6.81
N LEU A 147 18.60 -10.15 -7.15
CA LEU A 147 18.52 -9.68 -8.52
C LEU A 147 19.89 -9.25 -9.05
N PRO A 148 20.34 -9.77 -10.20
CA PRO A 148 21.60 -9.33 -10.82
C PRO A 148 21.46 -7.99 -11.54
N PHE A 149 20.25 -7.45 -11.71
CA PHE A 149 19.96 -6.21 -12.42
C PHE A 149 18.83 -5.43 -11.74
N GLY A 150 18.75 -4.15 -12.03
CA GLY A 150 17.71 -3.26 -11.55
C GLY A 150 16.55 -3.07 -12.54
N PHE A 151 15.70 -2.07 -12.27
CA PHE A 151 14.53 -1.77 -13.08
C PHE A 151 14.36 -0.28 -13.33
N SER A 152 13.82 0.06 -14.50
CA SER A 152 13.17 1.34 -14.74
C SER A 152 11.68 1.21 -14.42
N LEU A 153 11.18 2.04 -13.51
CA LEU A 153 9.76 2.03 -13.09
C LEU A 153 9.14 3.40 -13.34
N LEU A 154 8.05 3.41 -14.09
CA LEU A 154 7.28 4.61 -14.37
C LEU A 154 5.92 4.54 -13.70
N LEU A 155 5.62 5.55 -12.88
CA LEU A 155 4.37 5.69 -12.14
C LEU A 155 3.44 6.70 -12.82
N LEU A 156 2.22 6.30 -13.08
CA LEU A 156 1.10 7.18 -13.41
C LEU A 156 -0.02 6.98 -12.39
N SER A 157 -0.31 8.01 -11.59
CA SER A 157 -1.41 7.99 -10.64
C SER A 157 -2.67 8.61 -11.21
N GLY A 158 -3.74 7.83 -11.32
CA GLY A 158 -5.11 8.33 -11.45
C GLY A 158 -5.76 8.63 -10.09
N VAL A 159 -5.04 8.37 -9.00
CA VAL A 159 -5.50 8.50 -7.61
C VAL A 159 -4.99 9.82 -7.04
N PRO A 160 -5.85 10.69 -6.53
CA PRO A 160 -5.40 11.84 -5.74
C PRO A 160 -4.62 11.38 -4.51
N MET A 161 -3.47 12.02 -4.26
CA MET A 161 -2.63 11.69 -3.11
C MET A 161 -3.12 12.41 -1.84
N ASN A 162 -2.96 11.77 -0.69
CA ASN A 162 -3.26 12.33 0.64
C ASN A 162 -4.73 12.75 0.82
N VAL A 163 -5.66 11.97 0.26
CA VAL A 163 -7.12 12.20 0.40
C VAL A 163 -7.84 10.97 1.01
N GLY A 164 -7.10 10.03 1.58
CA GLY A 164 -7.67 8.90 2.31
C GLY A 164 -8.29 7.79 1.44
N ILE A 165 -7.87 7.63 0.18
CA ILE A 165 -8.42 6.63 -0.74
C ILE A 165 -7.41 5.53 -1.14
N GLY A 166 -6.45 5.22 -0.28
CA GLY A 166 -5.53 4.09 -0.45
C GLY A 166 -4.50 4.26 -1.56
N SER A 167 -3.95 5.48 -1.76
CA SER A 167 -2.93 5.70 -2.78
C SER A 167 -1.61 4.98 -2.50
N SER A 168 -1.23 4.79 -1.24
CA SER A 168 -0.07 4.00 -0.81
C SER A 168 -0.24 2.54 -1.20
N ALA A 169 -1.28 1.90 -0.69
CA ALA A 169 -1.59 0.50 -0.98
C ALA A 169 -1.69 0.22 -2.48
N SER A 170 -2.35 1.12 -3.25
CA SER A 170 -2.43 0.99 -4.71
C SER A 170 -1.04 1.03 -5.38
N THR A 171 -0.11 1.86 -4.86
CA THR A 171 1.26 1.97 -5.37
C THR A 171 2.06 0.71 -5.04
N GLU A 172 1.99 0.25 -3.80
CA GLU A 172 2.67 -0.94 -3.31
C GLU A 172 2.24 -2.18 -4.10
N ILE A 173 0.93 -2.41 -4.16
CA ILE A 173 0.38 -3.59 -4.83
C ILE A 173 0.61 -3.54 -6.34
N ALA A 174 0.54 -2.37 -6.99
CA ALA A 174 0.88 -2.26 -8.41
C ALA A 174 2.36 -2.58 -8.66
N THR A 175 3.26 -2.18 -7.75
CA THR A 175 4.69 -2.51 -7.82
C THR A 175 4.91 -4.01 -7.67
N LEU A 176 4.29 -4.64 -6.65
CA LEU A 176 4.39 -6.07 -6.38
C LEU A 176 3.83 -6.90 -7.54
N HIS A 177 2.71 -6.50 -8.13
CA HIS A 177 2.17 -7.17 -9.32
C HIS A 177 3.08 -7.07 -10.54
N CYS A 178 3.74 -5.92 -10.77
CA CYS A 178 4.74 -5.79 -11.82
C CYS A 178 5.88 -6.78 -11.64
N LEU A 179 6.44 -6.81 -10.42
CA LEU A 179 7.56 -7.72 -10.09
C LEU A 179 7.15 -9.17 -10.17
N GLN A 180 6.00 -9.54 -9.60
CA GLN A 180 5.47 -10.90 -9.68
C GLN A 180 5.33 -11.35 -11.13
N SER A 181 4.75 -10.50 -11.99
CA SER A 181 4.57 -10.82 -13.42
C SER A 181 5.91 -10.96 -14.13
N TYR A 182 6.85 -10.05 -13.88
CA TYR A 182 8.16 -10.08 -14.53
C TYR A 182 9.00 -11.27 -14.06
N LEU A 183 9.03 -11.54 -12.77
CA LEU A 183 9.80 -12.63 -12.16
C LEU A 183 9.09 -13.99 -12.25
N GLN A 184 7.89 -14.03 -12.82
CA GLN A 184 7.05 -15.23 -12.95
C GLN A 184 6.79 -15.91 -11.59
N LEU A 185 6.63 -15.11 -10.54
CA LEU A 185 6.27 -15.62 -9.21
C LEU A 185 4.78 -15.99 -9.19
N ASN A 186 4.43 -16.95 -8.36
CA ASN A 186 3.03 -17.38 -8.17
C ASN A 186 2.61 -17.17 -6.69
N LEU A 187 2.71 -15.93 -6.22
CA LEU A 187 2.29 -15.58 -4.87
C LEU A 187 0.77 -15.38 -4.83
N PRO A 188 0.08 -15.90 -3.81
CA PRO A 188 -1.35 -15.64 -3.65
C PRO A 188 -1.62 -14.16 -3.33
N GLU A 189 -2.81 -13.67 -3.66
CA GLU A 189 -3.22 -12.28 -3.40
C GLU A 189 -3.06 -11.88 -1.93
N SER A 190 -3.34 -12.80 -1.00
CA SER A 190 -3.14 -12.58 0.43
C SER A 190 -1.68 -12.33 0.79
N ARG A 191 -0.73 -13.00 0.13
CA ARG A 191 0.70 -12.77 0.34
C ARG A 191 1.13 -11.42 -0.22
N LEU A 192 0.63 -11.03 -1.39
CA LEU A 192 0.90 -9.70 -1.95
C LEU A 192 0.38 -8.59 -1.03
N ALA A 193 -0.83 -8.75 -0.46
CA ALA A 193 -1.37 -7.80 0.50
C ALA A 193 -0.50 -7.69 1.76
N GLN A 194 -0.04 -8.82 2.31
CA GLN A 194 0.89 -8.84 3.44
C GLN A 194 2.24 -8.17 3.12
N LEU A 195 2.81 -8.43 1.96
CA LEU A 195 4.06 -7.79 1.52
C LEU A 195 3.90 -6.27 1.37
N GLY A 196 2.76 -5.80 0.83
CA GLY A 196 2.43 -4.37 0.78
C GLY A 196 2.36 -3.76 2.18
N GLN A 197 1.61 -4.37 3.10
CA GLN A 197 1.52 -3.92 4.48
C GLN A 197 2.89 -3.89 5.19
N LEU A 198 3.72 -4.93 5.01
CA LEU A 198 5.08 -4.97 5.56
C LEU A 198 5.94 -3.84 5.00
N ALA A 199 5.84 -3.56 3.69
CA ALA A 199 6.55 -2.46 3.06
C ALA A 199 6.14 -1.11 3.67
N GLU A 200 4.85 -0.86 3.82
CA GLU A 200 4.32 0.38 4.40
C GLU A 200 4.75 0.54 5.87
N ASN A 201 4.55 -0.50 6.68
CA ASN A 201 4.85 -0.45 8.12
C ASN A 201 6.36 -0.42 8.42
N LEU A 202 7.15 -1.25 7.75
CA LEU A 202 8.53 -1.48 8.14
C LEU A 202 9.54 -0.70 7.27
N ALA A 203 9.36 -0.67 5.95
CA ALA A 203 10.30 0.00 5.06
C ALA A 203 10.00 1.50 4.94
N VAL A 204 8.73 1.89 4.77
CA VAL A 204 8.33 3.31 4.71
C VAL A 204 8.24 3.90 6.11
N GLY A 205 7.77 3.13 7.09
CA GLY A 205 7.57 3.56 8.46
C GLY A 205 6.23 4.28 8.68
N ALA A 206 5.26 4.06 7.80
CA ALA A 206 3.90 4.55 7.95
C ALA A 206 3.02 3.44 8.56
N PRO A 207 2.57 3.58 9.80
CA PRO A 207 1.82 2.52 10.48
C PRO A 207 0.41 2.39 9.89
N CYS A 208 0.09 1.24 9.30
CA CYS A 208 -1.24 0.94 8.75
C CYS A 208 -1.72 -0.45 9.19
N GLY A 209 -3.05 -0.70 9.08
CA GLY A 209 -3.62 -2.04 9.09
C GLY A 209 -3.47 -2.71 7.72
N ILE A 210 -4.25 -3.76 7.47
CA ILE A 210 -4.13 -4.57 6.24
C ILE A 210 -5.30 -4.37 5.26
N MET A 211 -6.36 -3.67 5.67
CA MET A 211 -7.60 -3.58 4.89
C MET A 211 -7.38 -3.00 3.49
N ASP A 212 -6.56 -1.95 3.40
CA ASP A 212 -6.27 -1.24 2.15
C ASP A 212 -5.65 -2.18 1.12
N GLN A 213 -4.58 -2.89 1.51
CA GLN A 213 -3.85 -3.78 0.64
C GLN A 213 -4.72 -4.95 0.18
N ILE A 214 -5.55 -5.53 1.07
CA ILE A 214 -6.49 -6.60 0.71
C ILE A 214 -7.51 -6.07 -0.31
N THR A 215 -8.09 -4.91 -0.06
CA THR A 215 -9.14 -4.37 -0.92
C THR A 215 -8.63 -4.03 -2.32
N VAL A 216 -7.46 -3.36 -2.43
CA VAL A 216 -6.93 -3.00 -3.75
C VAL A 216 -6.38 -4.20 -4.51
N THR A 217 -6.03 -5.29 -3.83
CA THR A 217 -5.55 -6.54 -4.43
C THR A 217 -6.70 -7.40 -4.94
N SER A 218 -7.73 -7.62 -4.11
CA SER A 218 -8.76 -8.64 -4.32
C SER A 218 -10.16 -8.08 -4.58
N GLY A 219 -10.38 -6.77 -4.37
CA GLY A 219 -11.68 -6.14 -4.50
C GLY A 219 -12.23 -6.16 -5.94
N ARG A 220 -13.54 -6.21 -6.08
CA ARG A 220 -14.24 -6.34 -7.36
C ARG A 220 -15.19 -5.18 -7.63
N GLN A 221 -15.30 -4.83 -8.90
CA GLN A 221 -16.24 -3.79 -9.34
C GLN A 221 -17.68 -4.15 -8.98
N GLY A 222 -18.41 -3.20 -8.40
CA GLY A 222 -19.83 -3.38 -8.03
C GLY A 222 -20.04 -4.14 -6.73
N LYS A 223 -18.96 -4.43 -6.00
CA LYS A 223 -19.02 -5.13 -4.73
C LYS A 223 -18.24 -4.39 -3.65
N LEU A 224 -18.67 -4.55 -2.42
CA LEU A 224 -17.91 -4.22 -1.23
C LEU A 224 -17.27 -5.51 -0.71
N THR A 225 -16.02 -5.40 -0.27
CA THR A 225 -15.28 -6.51 0.33
C THR A 225 -15.43 -6.43 1.85
N HIS A 226 -15.99 -7.48 2.46
CA HIS A 226 -16.03 -7.65 3.91
C HIS A 226 -14.77 -8.35 4.36
N ILE A 227 -14.00 -7.70 5.22
CA ILE A 227 -12.69 -8.16 5.69
C ILE A 227 -12.71 -8.27 7.20
N LEU A 228 -12.23 -9.39 7.74
CA LEU A 228 -11.82 -9.52 9.13
C LEU A 228 -10.32 -9.28 9.20
N CYS A 229 -9.91 -8.19 9.86
CA CYS A 229 -8.50 -7.74 9.89
C CYS A 229 -7.60 -8.52 10.87
N ARG A 230 -7.99 -9.71 11.27
CA ARG A 230 -7.23 -10.65 12.12
C ARG A 230 -7.29 -12.08 11.56
N PRO A 231 -6.28 -12.56 10.86
CA PRO A 231 -5.02 -11.89 10.43
C PRO A 231 -5.14 -11.12 9.10
N GLY A 232 -6.33 -10.85 8.59
CA GLY A 232 -6.61 -10.26 7.29
C GLY A 232 -7.24 -11.27 6.33
N SER A 233 -8.52 -11.58 6.56
CA SER A 233 -9.27 -12.58 5.79
C SER A 233 -10.49 -11.96 5.15
N ILE A 234 -10.72 -12.26 3.86
CA ILE A 234 -11.97 -11.89 3.18
C ILE A 234 -13.07 -12.82 3.68
N MET A 235 -14.07 -12.24 4.35
CA MET A 235 -15.23 -12.97 4.90
C MET A 235 -16.35 -13.11 3.87
N GLY A 236 -16.39 -12.24 2.87
CA GLY A 236 -17.39 -12.26 1.82
C GLY A 236 -17.42 -10.97 1.01
N GLU A 237 -18.36 -10.92 0.10
CA GLU A 237 -18.62 -9.75 -0.74
C GLU A 237 -20.09 -9.32 -0.58
N VAL A 238 -20.33 -8.01 -0.60
CA VAL A 238 -21.68 -7.42 -0.56
C VAL A 238 -21.94 -6.73 -1.88
N ASP A 239 -22.98 -7.10 -2.59
CA ASP A 239 -23.36 -6.45 -3.84
C ASP A 239 -23.82 -5.02 -3.59
N ILE A 240 -23.31 -4.07 -4.36
CA ILE A 240 -23.83 -2.69 -4.36
C ILE A 240 -25.16 -2.69 -5.11
N PRO A 241 -26.28 -2.29 -4.48
CA PRO A 241 -27.58 -2.33 -5.13
C PRO A 241 -27.60 -1.50 -6.42
N GLN A 242 -28.34 -2.00 -7.43
CA GLN A 242 -28.50 -1.27 -8.69
C GLN A 242 -29.09 0.12 -8.46
N GLY A 243 -28.57 1.13 -9.17
CA GLY A 243 -29.02 2.50 -9.04
C GLY A 243 -28.46 3.25 -7.83
N THR A 244 -27.60 2.62 -7.04
CA THR A 244 -26.88 3.27 -5.92
C THR A 244 -25.40 3.41 -6.22
N ALA A 245 -24.75 4.37 -5.57
CA ALA A 245 -23.31 4.57 -5.63
C ALA A 245 -22.78 5.13 -4.32
N PHE A 246 -21.57 4.73 -3.94
CA PHE A 246 -20.82 5.38 -2.89
C PHE A 246 -20.00 6.52 -3.47
N VAL A 247 -20.04 7.69 -2.85
CA VAL A 247 -19.34 8.90 -3.31
C VAL A 247 -18.46 9.42 -2.17
N GLY A 248 -17.15 9.49 -2.41
CA GLY A 248 -16.21 10.16 -1.55
C GLY A 248 -16.09 11.64 -1.92
N ILE A 249 -16.29 12.53 -0.95
CA ILE A 249 -16.10 13.98 -1.12
C ILE A 249 -14.84 14.39 -0.38
N ASN A 250 -13.88 14.97 -1.11
CA ASN A 250 -12.65 15.47 -0.50
C ASN A 250 -12.97 16.69 0.38
N SER A 251 -12.70 16.57 1.67
CA SER A 251 -12.88 17.66 2.64
C SER A 251 -11.90 18.82 2.45
N MET A 252 -10.88 18.68 1.61
CA MET A 252 -9.76 19.60 1.42
C MET A 252 -8.86 19.75 2.65
N VAL A 253 -9.15 19.05 3.74
CA VAL A 253 -8.26 18.96 4.91
C VAL A 253 -7.09 18.03 4.53
N LYS A 254 -5.87 18.52 4.68
CA LYS A 254 -4.69 17.69 4.41
C LYS A 254 -4.56 16.64 5.51
N HIS A 255 -4.51 15.39 5.10
CA HIS A 255 -4.28 14.25 5.97
C HIS A 255 -2.94 13.59 5.60
N SER A 256 -2.22 13.13 6.60
CA SER A 256 -1.00 12.34 6.42
C SER A 256 -1.06 11.14 7.36
N VAL A 257 -1.05 9.93 6.79
CA VAL A 257 -0.99 8.67 7.57
C VAL A 257 0.30 8.59 8.40
N ALA A 258 1.36 9.27 7.94
CA ALA A 258 2.60 9.46 8.70
C ALA A 258 2.52 10.63 9.71
N GLY A 259 1.36 11.30 9.84
CA GLY A 259 1.15 12.37 10.79
C GLY A 259 1.05 11.90 12.24
N ALA A 260 1.43 12.74 13.18
CA ALA A 260 1.42 12.42 14.62
C ALA A 260 0.03 11.97 15.10
N GLU A 261 -1.05 12.62 14.65
CA GLU A 261 -2.42 12.35 15.10
C GLU A 261 -2.88 10.90 14.82
N TYR A 262 -2.58 10.35 13.63
CA TYR A 262 -2.90 8.96 13.32
C TYR A 262 -2.04 7.98 14.14
N GLY A 263 -0.77 8.30 14.31
CA GLY A 263 0.16 7.56 15.16
C GLY A 263 -0.30 7.53 16.62
N ASP A 264 -0.77 8.66 17.14
CA ASP A 264 -1.21 8.80 18.53
C ASP A 264 -2.44 7.94 18.82
N VAL A 265 -3.44 7.92 17.93
CA VAL A 265 -4.63 7.07 18.08
C VAL A 265 -4.25 5.59 18.08
N ARG A 266 -3.36 5.17 17.17
CA ARG A 266 -2.85 3.80 17.14
C ARG A 266 -2.07 3.44 18.41
N ILE A 267 -1.18 4.33 18.86
CA ILE A 267 -0.43 4.15 20.12
C ILE A 267 -1.40 3.99 21.28
N GLY A 268 -2.41 4.87 21.39
CA GLY A 268 -3.44 4.79 22.43
C GLY A 268 -4.15 3.44 22.44
N ALA A 269 -4.56 2.93 21.28
CA ALA A 269 -5.20 1.62 21.15
C ALA A 269 -4.28 0.47 21.62
N PHE A 270 -2.99 0.50 21.24
CA PHE A 270 -2.03 -0.53 21.66
C PHE A 270 -1.64 -0.40 23.15
N MET A 271 -1.60 0.81 23.69
CA MET A 271 -1.43 1.02 25.13
C MET A 271 -2.60 0.44 25.90
N GLY A 272 -3.84 0.76 25.49
CA GLY A 272 -5.06 0.19 26.09
C GLY A 272 -5.05 -1.34 26.05
N LYS A 273 -4.71 -1.95 24.90
CA LYS A 273 -4.53 -3.40 24.80
C LYS A 273 -3.51 -3.95 25.80
N ARG A 274 -2.38 -3.28 25.96
CA ARG A 274 -1.33 -3.72 26.90
C ARG A 274 -1.80 -3.67 28.35
N ILE A 275 -2.50 -2.61 28.74
CA ILE A 275 -3.08 -2.48 30.10
C ILE A 275 -4.09 -3.61 30.34
N ILE A 276 -5.02 -3.81 29.39
CA ILE A 276 -6.01 -4.89 29.45
C ILE A 276 -5.34 -6.25 29.58
N ASN A 277 -4.31 -6.53 28.80
CA ASN A 277 -3.57 -7.81 28.89
C ASN A 277 -2.87 -8.01 30.22
N GLN A 278 -2.29 -6.98 30.80
CA GLN A 278 -1.72 -7.05 32.14
C GLN A 278 -2.78 -7.41 33.19
N MET A 279 -3.95 -6.76 33.15
CA MET A 279 -5.06 -7.10 34.06
C MET A 279 -5.58 -8.53 33.85
N ARG A 280 -5.63 -8.98 32.60
CA ARG A 280 -6.03 -10.37 32.27
C ARG A 280 -5.06 -11.39 32.86
N GLU A 281 -3.76 -11.13 32.75
CA GLU A 281 -2.70 -11.98 33.34
C GLU A 281 -2.81 -12.03 34.86
N GLU A 282 -3.02 -10.89 35.52
CA GLU A 282 -3.21 -10.79 36.98
C GLU A 282 -4.43 -11.56 37.47
N THR A 283 -5.45 -11.70 36.63
CA THR A 283 -6.68 -12.45 36.91
C THR A 283 -6.68 -13.89 36.34
N GLY A 284 -5.55 -14.36 35.79
CA GLY A 284 -5.40 -15.69 35.24
C GLY A 284 -6.13 -15.91 33.89
N LYS A 285 -6.57 -14.85 33.23
CA LYS A 285 -7.15 -14.89 31.88
C LYS A 285 -6.03 -14.84 30.82
N GLN A 286 -6.23 -15.52 29.68
CA GLN A 286 -5.29 -15.45 28.57
C GLN A 286 -5.27 -14.04 27.97
N PRO A 287 -4.10 -13.51 27.56
CA PRO A 287 -4.00 -12.23 26.87
C PRO A 287 -4.75 -12.29 25.53
N ILE A 288 -5.28 -11.13 25.13
CA ILE A 288 -5.88 -10.95 23.79
C ILE A 288 -4.81 -10.54 22.78
N GLU A 289 -4.93 -11.04 21.58
CA GLU A 289 -4.07 -10.66 20.47
C GLU A 289 -4.57 -9.39 19.77
N HIS A 290 -5.91 -9.24 19.72
CA HIS A 290 -6.57 -8.06 19.13
C HIS A 290 -7.65 -7.50 20.07
N LEU A 291 -7.80 -6.17 20.11
CA LEU A 291 -8.82 -5.52 20.96
C LEU A 291 -10.23 -6.01 20.65
N THR A 292 -10.52 -6.33 19.41
CA THR A 292 -11.83 -6.80 18.96
C THR A 292 -12.16 -8.25 19.32
N GLU A 293 -11.29 -8.91 20.08
CA GLU A 293 -11.61 -10.17 20.75
C GLU A 293 -12.48 -9.95 22.01
N LEU A 294 -12.48 -8.72 22.52
CA LEU A 294 -13.38 -8.31 23.59
C LEU A 294 -14.76 -7.97 23.01
N THR A 295 -15.80 -8.39 23.69
CA THR A 295 -17.13 -7.85 23.44
C THR A 295 -17.27 -6.46 24.07
N ALA A 296 -18.17 -5.62 23.56
CA ALA A 296 -18.44 -4.32 24.14
C ALA A 296 -18.82 -4.45 25.63
N ASP A 297 -19.70 -5.42 25.96
CA ASP A 297 -20.12 -5.64 27.34
C ASP A 297 -18.95 -6.01 28.26
N SER A 298 -18.06 -6.92 27.83
CA SER A 298 -16.90 -7.28 28.65
C SER A 298 -15.91 -6.14 28.81
N PHE A 299 -15.78 -5.28 27.78
CA PHE A 299 -14.95 -4.09 27.88
C PHE A 299 -15.54 -3.09 28.89
N GLU A 300 -16.83 -2.80 28.80
CA GLU A 300 -17.50 -1.85 29.69
C GLU A 300 -17.50 -2.33 31.16
N SER A 301 -17.75 -3.64 31.40
CA SER A 301 -17.83 -4.19 32.76
C SER A 301 -16.48 -4.41 33.42
N ASP A 302 -15.47 -4.87 32.67
CA ASP A 302 -14.23 -5.40 33.28
C ASP A 302 -13.05 -4.44 33.17
N TYR A 303 -13.05 -3.51 32.18
CA TYR A 303 -11.84 -2.79 31.83
C TYR A 303 -11.99 -1.26 31.74
N ARG A 304 -13.18 -0.73 31.42
CA ARG A 304 -13.35 0.69 31.13
C ARG A 304 -12.88 1.62 32.24
N GLU A 305 -13.27 1.33 33.49
CA GLU A 305 -12.96 2.20 34.63
C GLU A 305 -11.46 2.19 35.03
N THR A 306 -10.71 1.22 34.53
CA THR A 306 -9.29 1.06 34.84
C THR A 306 -8.35 1.69 33.80
N LEU A 307 -8.90 2.05 32.63
CA LEU A 307 -8.15 2.77 31.63
C LEU A 307 -8.01 4.25 32.03
N PRO A 308 -6.83 4.87 31.79
CA PRO A 308 -6.68 6.30 32.09
C PRO A 308 -7.66 7.13 31.25
N GLU A 309 -8.28 8.12 31.89
CA GLU A 309 -8.99 9.18 31.16
C GLU A 309 -7.98 10.00 30.37
N THR A 310 -8.26 10.27 29.10
CA THR A 310 -7.40 11.04 28.19
C THR A 310 -7.52 12.53 28.45
#